data_85479edcab67c9f35e3e3d203568a307
#
_entry.id   85479edcab67c9f35e3e3d203568a307
#
_cell.length_a   1.000
_cell.length_b   1.000
_cell.length_c   1.000
_cell.angle_alpha   90.00
_cell.angle_beta   90.00
_cell.angle_gamma   90.00
#
_symmetry.space_group_name_H-M   'P 1'
#
loop_
_entity.id
_entity.type
_entity.pdbx_description
1 polymer ?
#
loop_
_entity_poly.entity_id
_entity_poly.type
_entity_poly.pdbx_seq_one_letter_code
_entity_poly.pdbx_strand_id
1 'polypeptide(L)'
;MEAWVRFSAQSQARERLLRAAQYACVLAGAALSRSASSSGGSSGTLSRLQQLEAHLSLGRKLLRLGGSAEALGGAQRSLHLPDPVLRFCLTLSHLNRALFLACDNVLWAGKTGILPGLAMEKWSQRSFRYYLFALVVNLSRDAYEVRLLLERAEAARKRGRSPESRAQLQAEGRMQHLRLQLQLQLQLLLQVLRDNPPVLLDLLRNACDLVIPLEKLGLCRSSPAIVGFCGLASSLLSIITILHPWLKLKP
;
A
#
# COMPACT_ATOMS: atom_id res chain seq x y z
N MET A 1 -5.69 -26.99 -4.54
CA MET A 1 -4.71 -26.94 -5.64
C MET A 1 -5.10 -25.99 -6.77
N GLU A 2 -6.32 -26.03 -7.29
CA GLU A 2 -6.75 -25.14 -8.40
C GLU A 2 -6.61 -23.64 -8.10
N ALA A 3 -6.94 -23.19 -6.88
CA ALA A 3 -6.79 -21.80 -6.49
C ALA A 3 -5.32 -21.32 -6.55
N TRP A 4 -4.39 -22.18 -6.16
CA TRP A 4 -2.96 -21.88 -6.25
C TRP A 4 -2.45 -21.84 -7.70
N VAL A 5 -2.92 -22.75 -8.55
CA VAL A 5 -2.58 -22.79 -9.98
C VAL A 5 -3.09 -21.52 -10.67
N ARG A 6 -4.35 -21.13 -10.44
CA ARG A 6 -4.93 -19.88 -10.97
C ARG A 6 -4.19 -18.65 -10.46
N PHE A 7 -3.82 -18.62 -9.17
CA PHE A 7 -3.04 -17.54 -8.58
C PHE A 7 -1.66 -17.44 -9.23
N SER A 8 -0.93 -18.55 -9.32
CA SER A 8 0.43 -18.56 -9.89
C SER A 8 0.48 -18.30 -11.39
N ALA A 9 -0.63 -18.50 -12.12
CA ALA A 9 -0.73 -18.16 -13.54
C ALA A 9 -0.75 -16.64 -13.79
N GLN A 10 -1.14 -15.84 -12.80
CA GLN A 10 -1.20 -14.37 -12.92
C GLN A 10 0.17 -13.74 -12.71
N SER A 11 0.62 -12.91 -13.65
CA SER A 11 1.88 -12.16 -13.54
C SER A 11 1.94 -11.27 -12.28
N GLN A 12 0.83 -10.64 -11.93
CA GLN A 12 0.71 -9.81 -10.72
C GLN A 12 0.92 -10.64 -9.44
N ALA A 13 0.41 -11.85 -9.38
CA ALA A 13 0.58 -12.74 -8.22
C ALA A 13 2.04 -13.14 -8.03
N ARG A 14 2.74 -13.49 -9.12
CA ARG A 14 4.18 -13.80 -9.10
C ARG A 14 4.99 -12.59 -8.62
N GLU A 15 4.68 -11.40 -9.11
CA GLU A 15 5.34 -10.17 -8.66
C GLU A 15 5.15 -9.95 -7.15
N ARG A 16 3.96 -10.19 -6.60
CA ARG A 16 3.69 -10.03 -5.16
C ARG A 16 4.40 -11.08 -4.31
N LEU A 17 4.52 -12.32 -4.79
CA LEU A 17 5.33 -13.35 -4.13
C LEU A 17 6.81 -12.97 -4.07
N LEU A 18 7.40 -12.55 -5.20
CA LEU A 18 8.78 -12.10 -5.24
C LEU A 18 8.99 -10.87 -4.34
N ARG A 19 7.99 -9.98 -4.25
CA ARG A 19 8.03 -8.83 -3.35
C ARG A 19 8.03 -9.27 -1.88
N ALA A 20 7.18 -10.20 -1.50
CA ALA A 20 7.15 -10.75 -0.15
C ALA A 20 8.48 -11.41 0.20
N ALA A 21 9.03 -12.24 -0.69
CA ALA A 21 10.33 -12.87 -0.51
C ALA A 21 11.47 -11.85 -0.37
N GLN A 22 11.48 -10.79 -1.19
CA GLN A 22 12.46 -9.71 -1.11
C GLN A 22 12.43 -9.03 0.25
N TYR A 23 11.25 -8.62 0.74
CA TYR A 23 11.15 -7.95 2.04
C TYR A 23 11.38 -8.88 3.22
N ALA A 24 11.10 -10.19 3.07
CA ALA A 24 11.52 -11.20 4.04
C ALA A 24 13.07 -11.29 4.15
N CYS A 25 13.78 -11.22 3.02
CA CYS A 25 15.25 -11.14 3.02
C CYS A 25 15.77 -9.86 3.70
N VAL A 26 15.14 -8.70 3.46
CA VAL A 26 15.49 -7.44 4.15
C VAL A 26 15.30 -7.57 5.65
N LEU A 27 14.17 -8.14 6.08
CA LEU A 27 13.86 -8.33 7.50
C LEU A 27 14.81 -9.30 8.17
N ALA A 28 15.10 -10.45 7.53
CA ALA A 28 16.07 -11.43 7.99
C ALA A 28 17.49 -10.84 8.08
N GLY A 29 17.91 -10.07 7.08
CA GLY A 29 19.18 -9.35 7.08
C GLY A 29 19.30 -8.34 8.23
N ALA A 30 18.22 -7.59 8.50
CA ALA A 30 18.18 -6.66 9.63
C ALA A 30 18.21 -7.38 10.99
N ALA A 31 17.58 -8.54 11.11
CA ALA A 31 17.65 -9.36 12.33
C ALA A 31 19.06 -9.93 12.55
N LEU A 32 19.68 -10.49 11.49
CA LEU A 32 21.04 -11.04 11.55
C LEU A 32 22.09 -9.97 11.84
N SER A 33 21.96 -8.76 11.28
CA SER A 33 22.90 -7.67 11.57
C SER A 33 22.87 -7.23 13.03
N ARG A 34 21.71 -7.29 13.69
CA ARG A 34 21.59 -7.06 15.15
C ARG A 34 22.22 -8.18 15.98
N SER A 35 22.05 -9.44 15.55
CA SER A 35 22.63 -10.62 16.22
C SER A 35 24.14 -10.72 16.01
N ALA A 36 24.66 -10.33 14.83
CA ALA A 36 26.09 -10.39 14.50
C ALA A 36 26.93 -9.35 15.25
N SER A 37 26.33 -8.28 15.77
CA SER A 37 27.02 -7.36 16.69
C SER A 37 27.40 -8.02 18.02
N SER A 38 26.83 -9.19 18.36
CA SER A 38 27.11 -9.96 19.55
C SER A 38 27.93 -11.26 19.31
N SER A 39 28.04 -11.76 18.05
CA SER A 39 28.80 -12.97 17.72
C SER A 39 29.35 -12.89 16.29
N GLY A 40 30.65 -12.74 16.15
CA GLY A 40 31.42 -12.43 14.93
C GLY A 40 31.33 -13.40 13.73
N GLY A 41 30.26 -14.15 13.52
CA GLY A 41 30.20 -15.26 12.57
C GLY A 41 29.32 -15.17 11.33
N SER A 42 28.57 -14.05 11.08
CA SER A 42 27.47 -14.09 10.10
C SER A 42 27.65 -13.26 8.81
N SER A 43 28.85 -12.78 8.48
CA SER A 43 29.09 -11.90 7.32
C SER A 43 28.77 -12.56 5.98
N GLY A 44 29.07 -13.85 5.81
CA GLY A 44 28.79 -14.58 4.57
C GLY A 44 27.31 -14.81 4.30
N THR A 45 26.52 -15.07 5.34
CA THR A 45 25.06 -15.25 5.22
C THR A 45 24.38 -13.93 4.89
N LEU A 46 24.83 -12.83 5.49
CA LEU A 46 24.29 -11.49 5.20
C LEU A 46 24.54 -11.10 3.75
N SER A 47 25.76 -11.34 3.21
CA SER A 47 26.08 -11.09 1.80
C SER A 47 25.19 -11.89 0.85
N ARG A 48 24.95 -13.17 1.13
CA ARG A 48 24.03 -14.01 0.33
C ARG A 48 22.60 -13.50 0.33
N LEU A 49 22.10 -13.05 1.50
CA LEU A 49 20.76 -12.46 1.61
C LEU A 49 20.63 -11.17 0.80
N GLN A 50 21.65 -10.30 0.82
CA GLN A 50 21.66 -9.07 0.02
C GLN A 50 21.71 -9.37 -1.48
N GLN A 51 22.47 -10.36 -1.92
CA GLN A 51 22.49 -10.81 -3.30
C GLN A 51 21.12 -11.35 -3.73
N LEU A 52 20.51 -12.21 -2.90
CA LEU A 52 19.17 -12.73 -3.18
C LEU A 52 18.13 -11.61 -3.26
N GLU A 53 18.17 -10.63 -2.38
CA GLU A 53 17.31 -9.44 -2.43
C GLU A 53 17.46 -8.69 -3.76
N ALA A 54 18.70 -8.47 -4.21
CA ALA A 54 18.98 -7.79 -5.47
C ALA A 54 18.42 -8.55 -6.68
N HIS A 55 18.58 -9.87 -6.72
CA HIS A 55 18.01 -10.73 -7.77
C HIS A 55 16.48 -10.73 -7.77
N LEU A 56 15.85 -10.83 -6.60
CA LEU A 56 14.40 -10.75 -6.45
C LEU A 56 13.86 -9.39 -6.91
N SER A 57 14.56 -8.30 -6.57
CA SER A 57 14.23 -6.95 -7.01
C SER A 57 14.27 -6.82 -8.53
N LEU A 58 15.29 -7.40 -9.18
CA LEU A 58 15.43 -7.38 -10.63
C LEU A 58 14.33 -8.21 -11.32
N GLY A 59 14.05 -9.42 -10.81
CA GLY A 59 12.99 -10.29 -11.31
C GLY A 59 11.60 -9.63 -11.23
N ARG A 60 11.33 -8.89 -10.15
CA ARG A 60 10.08 -8.13 -10.03
C ARG A 60 9.92 -7.04 -11.08
N LYS A 61 11.01 -6.35 -11.42
CA LYS A 61 11.01 -5.32 -12.47
C LYS A 61 10.72 -5.93 -13.85
N LEU A 62 11.27 -7.11 -14.12
CA LEU A 62 10.97 -7.89 -15.33
C LEU A 62 9.49 -8.25 -15.42
N LEU A 63 8.88 -8.75 -14.34
CA LEU A 63 7.46 -9.11 -14.32
C LEU A 63 6.51 -7.91 -14.49
N ARG A 64 7.01 -6.69 -14.30
CA ARG A 64 6.25 -5.43 -14.47
C ARG A 64 6.45 -4.78 -15.83
N LEU A 65 7.22 -5.38 -16.73
CA LEU A 65 7.37 -4.89 -18.11
C LEU A 65 5.99 -4.83 -18.78
N GLY A 66 5.71 -3.72 -19.44
CA GLY A 66 4.39 -3.50 -20.06
C GLY A 66 3.28 -3.06 -19.12
N GLY A 67 3.47 -3.12 -17.79
CA GLY A 67 2.46 -2.71 -16.80
C GLY A 67 2.07 -1.23 -16.89
N SER A 68 2.90 -0.37 -17.49
CA SER A 68 2.58 1.03 -17.78
C SER A 68 1.39 1.16 -18.72
N ALA A 69 1.29 0.31 -19.75
CA ALA A 69 0.14 0.29 -20.66
C ALA A 69 -1.15 -0.16 -19.95
N GLU A 70 -1.06 -1.19 -19.09
CA GLU A 70 -2.19 -1.62 -18.24
C GLU A 70 -2.67 -0.50 -17.32
N ALA A 71 -1.75 0.24 -16.71
CA ALA A 71 -2.08 1.38 -15.85
C ALA A 71 -2.75 2.52 -16.64
N LEU A 72 -2.29 2.83 -17.86
CA LEU A 72 -2.95 3.79 -18.74
C LEU A 72 -4.37 3.35 -19.12
N GLY A 73 -4.57 2.07 -19.46
CA GLY A 73 -5.91 1.51 -19.67
C GLY A 73 -6.80 1.61 -18.41
N GLY A 74 -6.22 1.48 -17.22
CA GLY A 74 -6.89 1.74 -15.95
C GLY A 74 -7.32 3.20 -15.80
N ALA A 75 -6.45 4.16 -16.16
CA ALA A 75 -6.77 5.59 -16.15
C ALA A 75 -7.94 5.91 -17.09
N GLN A 76 -7.93 5.35 -18.29
CA GLN A 76 -9.02 5.54 -19.25
C GLN A 76 -10.37 5.02 -18.71
N ARG A 77 -10.39 3.84 -18.10
CA ARG A 77 -11.61 3.28 -17.49
C ARG A 77 -12.13 4.13 -16.34
N SER A 78 -11.25 4.71 -15.53
CA SER A 78 -11.64 5.54 -14.38
C SER A 78 -12.25 6.90 -14.79
N LEU A 79 -12.07 7.38 -16.03
CA LEU A 79 -12.71 8.60 -16.54
C LEU A 79 -14.24 8.49 -16.63
N HIS A 80 -14.79 7.29 -16.73
CA HIS A 80 -16.22 7.05 -16.85
C HIS A 80 -16.94 6.84 -15.52
N LEU A 81 -16.26 7.01 -14.38
CA LEU A 81 -16.87 6.88 -13.06
C LEU A 81 -17.85 8.04 -12.77
N PRO A 82 -19.01 7.74 -12.16
CA PRO A 82 -20.03 8.75 -11.87
C PRO A 82 -19.59 9.75 -10.81
N ASP A 83 -18.86 9.30 -9.77
CA ASP A 83 -18.37 10.15 -8.69
C ASP A 83 -17.16 10.98 -9.15
N PRO A 84 -17.24 12.33 -9.15
CA PRO A 84 -16.16 13.19 -9.63
C PRO A 84 -14.89 13.09 -8.77
N VAL A 85 -15.01 12.86 -7.45
CA VAL A 85 -13.86 12.72 -6.54
C VAL A 85 -13.14 11.42 -6.80
N LEU A 86 -13.87 10.30 -6.87
CA LEU A 86 -13.29 8.99 -7.17
C LEU A 86 -12.69 8.97 -8.59
N ARG A 87 -13.38 9.54 -9.57
CA ARG A 87 -12.87 9.70 -10.94
C ARG A 87 -11.54 10.40 -10.97
N PHE A 88 -11.42 11.57 -10.31
CA PHE A 88 -10.18 12.33 -10.25
C PHE A 88 -9.05 11.56 -9.55
N CYS A 89 -9.31 11.04 -8.35
CA CYS A 89 -8.31 10.33 -7.56
C CYS A 89 -7.80 9.07 -8.29
N LEU A 90 -8.70 8.25 -8.84
CA LEU A 90 -8.32 7.01 -9.51
C LEU A 90 -7.57 7.29 -10.81
N THR A 91 -8.02 8.25 -11.64
CA THR A 91 -7.33 8.61 -12.88
C THR A 91 -5.92 9.11 -12.58
N LEU A 92 -5.77 10.01 -11.60
CA LEU A 92 -4.48 10.57 -11.22
C LEU A 92 -3.55 9.49 -10.63
N SER A 93 -4.08 8.59 -9.82
CA SER A 93 -3.34 7.46 -9.27
C SER A 93 -2.84 6.52 -10.38
N HIS A 94 -3.68 6.17 -11.34
CA HIS A 94 -3.31 5.32 -12.47
C HIS A 94 -2.25 5.98 -13.37
N LEU A 95 -2.35 7.28 -13.63
CA LEU A 95 -1.34 8.03 -14.39
C LEU A 95 0.02 8.00 -13.68
N ASN A 96 0.05 8.31 -12.39
CA ASN A 96 1.30 8.26 -11.62
C ASN A 96 1.88 6.84 -11.53
N ARG A 97 1.01 5.83 -11.43
CA ARG A 97 1.42 4.42 -11.50
C ARG A 97 2.04 4.08 -12.86
N ALA A 98 1.49 4.58 -13.96
CA ALA A 98 2.06 4.39 -15.29
C ALA A 98 3.46 5.02 -15.41
N LEU A 99 3.64 6.25 -14.91
CA LEU A 99 4.94 6.93 -14.87
C LEU A 99 5.96 6.20 -13.99
N PHE A 100 5.52 5.74 -12.81
CA PHE A 100 6.34 4.90 -11.93
C PHE A 100 6.84 3.64 -12.65
N LEU A 101 5.93 2.91 -13.32
CA LEU A 101 6.27 1.67 -14.03
C LEU A 101 7.16 1.94 -15.24
N ALA A 102 6.95 3.04 -15.97
CA ALA A 102 7.83 3.47 -17.05
C ALA A 102 9.26 3.72 -16.54
N CYS A 103 9.40 4.48 -15.44
CA CYS A 103 10.71 4.70 -14.81
C CYS A 103 11.35 3.39 -14.33
N ASP A 104 10.54 2.46 -13.78
CA ASP A 104 11.02 1.16 -13.31
C ASP A 104 11.50 0.26 -14.44
N ASN A 105 10.87 0.35 -15.64
CA ASN A 105 11.32 -0.33 -16.86
C ASN A 105 12.66 0.23 -17.36
N VAL A 106 12.83 1.56 -17.33
CA VAL A 106 14.11 2.21 -17.69
C VAL A 106 15.22 1.78 -16.71
N LEU A 107 14.91 1.73 -15.41
CA LEU A 107 15.84 1.25 -14.38
C LEU A 107 16.23 -0.23 -14.59
N TRP A 108 15.27 -1.06 -15.00
CA TRP A 108 15.56 -2.45 -15.35
C TRP A 108 16.52 -2.55 -16.54
N ALA A 109 16.26 -1.81 -17.63
CA ALA A 109 17.11 -1.78 -18.81
C ALA A 109 18.53 -1.26 -18.51
N GLY A 110 18.65 -0.28 -17.61
CA GLY A 110 19.96 0.20 -17.14
C GLY A 110 20.71 -0.84 -16.31
N LYS A 111 20.02 -1.56 -15.39
CA LYS A 111 20.62 -2.61 -14.55
C LYS A 111 21.05 -3.86 -15.33
N THR A 112 20.36 -4.17 -16.42
CA THR A 112 20.70 -5.30 -17.30
C THR A 112 21.79 -4.97 -18.33
N GLY A 113 22.26 -3.71 -18.37
CA GLY A 113 23.30 -3.28 -19.32
C GLY A 113 22.78 -2.96 -20.74
N ILE A 114 21.46 -3.03 -20.97
CA ILE A 114 20.85 -2.68 -22.27
C ILE A 114 21.02 -1.18 -22.57
N LEU A 115 20.94 -0.34 -21.52
CA LEU A 115 21.14 1.11 -21.63
C LEU A 115 22.37 1.53 -20.78
N PRO A 116 23.58 1.49 -21.35
CA PRO A 116 24.78 1.94 -20.64
C PRO A 116 24.77 3.46 -20.47
N GLY A 117 25.36 3.96 -19.38
CA GLY A 117 25.47 5.40 -19.10
C GLY A 117 24.24 6.05 -18.48
N LEU A 118 23.23 5.28 -18.09
CA LEU A 118 22.02 5.80 -17.45
C LEU A 118 22.31 6.31 -16.03
N ALA A 119 21.84 7.52 -15.72
CA ALA A 119 21.93 8.08 -14.36
C ALA A 119 20.91 7.38 -13.42
N MET A 120 21.25 6.17 -12.97
CA MET A 120 20.38 5.25 -12.21
C MET A 120 19.74 5.92 -10.99
N GLU A 121 20.53 6.71 -10.26
CA GLU A 121 20.05 7.39 -9.04
C GLU A 121 18.92 8.39 -9.35
N LYS A 122 19.09 9.21 -10.41
CA LYS A 122 18.07 10.20 -10.82
C LYS A 122 16.76 9.50 -11.25
N TRP A 123 16.84 8.39 -11.98
CA TRP A 123 15.68 7.62 -12.41
C TRP A 123 15.00 6.92 -11.22
N SER A 124 15.80 6.42 -10.28
CA SER A 124 15.29 5.81 -9.04
C SER A 124 14.51 6.83 -8.22
N GLN A 125 15.07 8.02 -8.00
CA GLN A 125 14.38 9.09 -7.27
C GLN A 125 13.09 9.54 -7.96
N ARG A 126 13.08 9.68 -9.30
CA ARG A 126 11.87 9.98 -10.07
C ARG A 126 10.80 8.91 -9.87
N SER A 127 11.19 7.64 -9.99
CA SER A 127 10.30 6.50 -9.78
C SER A 127 9.63 6.55 -8.40
N PHE A 128 10.42 6.75 -7.33
CA PHE A 128 9.88 6.83 -5.97
C PHE A 128 9.01 8.07 -5.73
N ARG A 129 9.28 9.21 -6.38
CA ARG A 129 8.40 10.39 -6.31
C ARG A 129 7.03 10.11 -6.91
N TYR A 130 6.96 9.49 -8.10
CA TYR A 130 5.68 9.09 -8.70
C TYR A 130 4.95 8.05 -7.86
N TYR A 131 5.68 7.11 -7.28
CA TYR A 131 5.10 6.11 -6.38
C TYR A 131 4.53 6.74 -5.11
N LEU A 132 5.28 7.63 -4.47
CA LEU A 132 4.82 8.37 -3.28
C LEU A 132 3.54 9.15 -3.59
N PHE A 133 3.54 9.89 -4.70
CA PHE A 133 2.38 10.69 -5.08
C PHE A 133 1.14 9.82 -5.34
N ALA A 134 1.30 8.70 -6.04
CA ALA A 134 0.21 7.74 -6.24
C ALA A 134 -0.35 7.20 -4.91
N LEU A 135 0.52 6.91 -3.93
CA LEU A 135 0.10 6.44 -2.61
C LEU A 135 -0.64 7.51 -1.81
N VAL A 136 -0.19 8.78 -1.85
CA VAL A 136 -0.90 9.88 -1.20
C VAL A 136 -2.29 10.06 -1.78
N VAL A 137 -2.44 10.01 -3.11
CA VAL A 137 -3.74 10.08 -3.78
C VAL A 137 -4.63 8.89 -3.42
N ASN A 138 -4.07 7.66 -3.34
CA ASN A 138 -4.81 6.48 -2.92
C ASN A 138 -5.29 6.61 -1.46
N LEU A 139 -4.44 7.05 -0.54
CA LEU A 139 -4.82 7.28 0.85
C LEU A 139 -5.89 8.37 0.98
N SER A 140 -5.84 9.42 0.16
CA SER A 140 -6.89 10.45 0.10
C SER A 140 -8.23 9.87 -0.36
N ARG A 141 -8.19 8.97 -1.36
CA ARG A 141 -9.37 8.22 -1.80
C ARG A 141 -9.92 7.33 -0.67
N ASP A 142 -9.04 6.56 -0.03
CA ASP A 142 -9.44 5.67 1.06
C ASP A 142 -10.07 6.46 2.22
N ALA A 143 -9.51 7.62 2.56
CA ALA A 143 -10.08 8.53 3.57
C ALA A 143 -11.46 9.08 3.14
N TYR A 144 -11.64 9.41 1.87
CA TYR A 144 -12.93 9.84 1.34
C TYR A 144 -13.98 8.72 1.41
N GLU A 145 -13.63 7.50 1.06
CA GLU A 145 -14.54 6.34 1.15
C GLU A 145 -14.92 6.04 2.61
N VAL A 146 -13.95 6.08 3.52
CA VAL A 146 -14.21 5.94 4.98
C VAL A 146 -15.19 7.02 5.45
N ARG A 147 -15.00 8.27 5.02
CA ARG A 147 -15.91 9.37 5.35
C ARG A 147 -17.33 9.10 4.87
N LEU A 148 -17.51 8.67 3.61
CA LEU A 148 -18.83 8.34 3.08
C LEU A 148 -19.51 7.20 3.85
N LEU A 149 -18.75 6.19 4.26
CA LEU A 149 -19.26 5.08 5.08
C LEU A 149 -19.67 5.56 6.48
N LEU A 150 -18.88 6.45 7.10
CA LEU A 150 -19.23 7.06 8.39
C LEU A 150 -20.50 7.89 8.30
N GLU A 151 -20.65 8.74 7.27
CA GLU A 151 -21.86 9.54 7.06
C GLU A 151 -23.12 8.65 6.90
N ARG A 152 -22.99 7.53 6.18
CA ARG A 152 -24.08 6.52 6.06
C ARG A 152 -24.39 5.85 7.38
N ALA A 153 -23.39 5.45 8.17
CA ALA A 153 -23.56 4.82 9.46
C ALA A 153 -24.19 5.78 10.48
N GLU A 154 -23.77 7.06 10.49
CA GLU A 154 -24.38 8.09 11.32
C GLU A 154 -25.84 8.36 10.94
N ALA A 155 -26.15 8.42 9.65
CA ALA A 155 -27.53 8.61 9.18
C ALA A 155 -28.43 7.43 9.59
N ALA A 156 -27.94 6.19 9.50
CA ALA A 156 -28.65 5.00 9.98
C ALA A 156 -28.88 5.05 11.49
N ARG A 157 -27.86 5.44 12.27
CA ARG A 157 -27.95 5.59 13.73
C ARG A 157 -28.93 6.69 14.16
N LYS A 158 -28.97 7.81 13.42
CA LYS A 158 -29.93 8.92 13.67
C LYS A 158 -31.38 8.50 13.43
N ARG A 159 -31.64 7.62 12.44
CA ARG A 159 -32.98 7.07 12.15
C ARG A 159 -33.47 6.10 13.25
N GLY A 160 -32.55 5.36 13.90
CA GLY A 160 -32.89 4.39 14.95
C GLY A 160 -33.00 4.98 16.36
N ARG A 161 -32.72 6.27 16.58
CA ARG A 161 -32.78 6.92 17.91
C ARG A 161 -34.12 7.60 18.14
N SER A 162 -34.74 7.31 19.29
CA SER A 162 -35.92 8.01 19.78
C SER A 162 -35.62 9.47 20.20
N PRO A 163 -36.61 10.40 20.14
CA PRO A 163 -36.41 11.82 20.47
C PRO A 163 -35.90 12.05 21.92
N GLU A 164 -36.27 11.21 22.86
CA GLU A 164 -35.88 11.32 24.28
C GLU A 164 -34.39 11.13 24.54
N SER A 165 -33.75 10.25 23.81
CA SER A 165 -32.28 10.01 23.93
C SER A 165 -31.43 11.18 23.42
N ARG A 166 -32.00 12.11 22.66
CA ARG A 166 -31.30 13.30 22.16
C ARG A 166 -31.20 14.41 23.19
N ALA A 167 -32.18 14.54 24.07
CA ALA A 167 -32.22 15.58 25.07
C ALA A 167 -31.26 15.35 26.25
N GLN A 168 -31.00 14.09 26.61
CA GLN A 168 -30.10 13.74 27.71
C GLN A 168 -28.61 13.99 27.39
N LEU A 169 -28.21 13.91 26.14
CA LEU A 169 -26.81 14.14 25.69
C LEU A 169 -26.40 15.62 25.67
N GLN A 170 -27.34 16.56 25.73
CA GLN A 170 -27.06 18.01 25.75
C GLN A 170 -26.73 18.57 27.12
N ALA A 171 -26.96 17.83 28.19
CA ALA A 171 -26.83 18.32 29.56
C ALA A 171 -25.45 18.08 30.23
N GLU A 172 -24.54 17.32 29.59
CA GLU A 172 -23.22 17.02 30.17
C GLU A 172 -22.17 18.05 29.81
N GLY A 173 -21.29 18.35 30.78
CA GLY A 173 -20.26 19.40 30.66
C GLY A 173 -19.36 19.28 29.42
N ARG A 174 -19.08 20.39 28.78
CA ARG A 174 -18.43 20.58 27.46
C ARG A 174 -17.18 19.71 27.20
N MET A 175 -16.36 19.48 28.21
CA MET A 175 -15.12 18.68 28.10
C MET A 175 -15.37 17.17 28.14
N GLN A 176 -16.31 16.70 28.95
CA GLN A 176 -16.70 15.29 29.00
C GLN A 176 -17.45 14.90 27.74
N HIS A 177 -18.30 15.78 27.23
CA HIS A 177 -19.02 15.62 25.98
C HIS A 177 -18.06 15.46 24.77
N LEU A 178 -16.96 16.24 24.72
CA LEU A 178 -15.98 16.14 23.64
C LEU A 178 -15.23 14.79 23.66
N ARG A 179 -14.83 14.32 24.85
CA ARG A 179 -14.18 13.01 25.03
C ARG A 179 -15.13 11.87 24.66
N LEU A 180 -16.37 11.94 25.08
CA LEU A 180 -17.39 10.94 24.79
C LEU A 180 -17.73 10.92 23.28
N GLN A 181 -17.83 12.09 22.65
CA GLN A 181 -18.00 12.20 21.19
C GLN A 181 -16.83 11.59 20.43
N LEU A 182 -15.58 11.88 20.83
CA LEU A 182 -14.38 11.29 20.22
C LEU A 182 -14.34 9.77 20.38
N GLN A 183 -14.68 9.25 21.56
CA GLN A 183 -14.75 7.81 21.80
C GLN A 183 -15.86 7.15 20.96
N LEU A 184 -17.03 7.77 20.87
CA LEU A 184 -18.14 7.28 20.06
C LEU A 184 -17.80 7.31 18.56
N GLN A 185 -17.14 8.36 18.09
CA GLN A 185 -16.68 8.45 16.70
C GLN A 185 -15.60 7.42 16.40
N LEU A 186 -14.65 7.19 17.31
CA LEU A 186 -13.62 6.17 17.17
C LEU A 186 -14.21 4.77 17.14
N GLN A 187 -15.17 4.47 18.02
CA GLN A 187 -15.88 3.19 18.02
C GLN A 187 -16.67 2.98 16.73
N LEU A 188 -17.35 4.02 16.25
CA LEU A 188 -18.08 3.98 14.98
C LEU A 188 -17.13 3.75 13.80
N LEU A 189 -15.98 4.43 13.79
CA LEU A 189 -14.94 4.23 12.78
C LEU A 189 -14.42 2.80 12.77
N LEU A 190 -14.09 2.25 13.95
CA LEU A 190 -13.61 0.87 14.07
C LEU A 190 -14.67 -0.14 13.63
N GLN A 191 -15.93 0.08 13.99
CA GLN A 191 -17.05 -0.75 13.55
C GLN A 191 -17.22 -0.69 12.04
N VAL A 192 -17.28 0.50 11.45
CA VAL A 192 -17.41 0.70 10.00
C VAL A 192 -16.27 0.06 9.22
N LEU A 193 -15.03 0.20 9.70
CA LEU A 193 -13.87 -0.44 9.08
C LEU A 193 -13.91 -1.97 9.20
N ARG A 194 -14.40 -2.49 10.33
CA ARG A 194 -14.58 -3.94 10.53
C ARG A 194 -15.67 -4.51 9.63
N ASP A 195 -16.75 -3.77 9.43
CA ASP A 195 -17.88 -4.17 8.58
C ASP A 195 -17.56 -4.03 7.08
N ASN A 196 -16.51 -3.24 6.73
CA ASN A 196 -16.04 -3.04 5.36
C ASN A 196 -14.57 -3.47 5.17
N PRO A 197 -14.26 -4.78 5.22
CA PRO A 197 -12.90 -5.29 5.13
C PRO A 197 -12.13 -4.88 3.86
N PRO A 198 -12.73 -4.68 2.66
CA PRO A 198 -12.00 -4.20 1.50
C PRO A 198 -11.35 -2.82 1.71
N VAL A 199 -12.07 -1.88 2.34
CA VAL A 199 -11.56 -0.53 2.62
C VAL A 199 -10.44 -0.59 3.66
N LEU A 200 -10.62 -1.38 4.72
CA LEU A 200 -9.60 -1.57 5.77
C LEU A 200 -8.31 -2.16 5.19
N LEU A 201 -8.41 -3.19 4.36
CA LEU A 201 -7.23 -3.85 3.76
C LEU A 201 -6.49 -2.91 2.79
N ASP A 202 -7.22 -2.12 2.00
CA ASP A 202 -6.61 -1.17 1.06
C ASP A 202 -5.90 -0.03 1.81
N LEU A 203 -6.54 0.52 2.85
CA LEU A 203 -5.96 1.54 3.73
C LEU A 203 -4.69 1.04 4.41
N LEU A 204 -4.72 -0.15 5.01
CA LEU A 204 -3.55 -0.75 5.68
C LEU A 204 -2.42 -1.02 4.69
N ARG A 205 -2.74 -1.54 3.51
CA ARG A 205 -1.76 -1.78 2.45
C ARG A 205 -1.09 -0.48 2.00
N ASN A 206 -1.88 0.56 1.71
CA ASN A 206 -1.37 1.85 1.25
C ASN A 206 -0.55 2.56 2.35
N ALA A 207 -0.96 2.45 3.61
CA ALA A 207 -0.21 3.00 4.75
C ALA A 207 1.13 2.29 4.95
N CYS A 208 1.17 0.96 4.88
CA CYS A 208 2.42 0.20 4.94
C CYS A 208 3.34 0.52 3.75
N ASP A 209 2.77 0.64 2.55
CA ASP A 209 3.54 0.95 1.34
C ASP A 209 4.13 2.36 1.36
N LEU A 210 3.54 3.31 2.09
CA LEU A 210 4.00 4.70 2.19
C LEU A 210 5.40 4.81 2.83
N VAL A 211 5.73 3.93 3.76
CA VAL A 211 7.04 3.93 4.46
C VAL A 211 8.20 3.73 3.48
N ILE A 212 8.00 2.94 2.41
CA ILE A 212 9.03 2.57 1.46
C ILE A 212 9.55 3.78 0.66
N PRO A 213 8.71 4.55 -0.06
CA PRO A 213 9.19 5.71 -0.80
C PRO A 213 9.65 6.86 0.12
N LEU A 214 9.09 7.01 1.32
CA LEU A 214 9.55 8.03 2.28
C LEU A 214 10.99 7.77 2.71
N GLU A 215 11.36 6.53 2.99
CA GLU A 215 12.74 6.15 3.32
C GLU A 215 13.66 6.30 2.10
N LYS A 216 13.25 5.81 0.92
CA LYS A 216 14.07 5.87 -0.31
C LYS A 216 14.31 7.29 -0.83
N LEU A 217 13.41 8.23 -0.54
CA LEU A 217 13.57 9.66 -0.86
C LEU A 217 14.31 10.42 0.24
N GLY A 218 14.65 9.76 1.37
CA GLY A 218 15.33 10.42 2.50
C GLY A 218 14.45 11.37 3.32
N LEU A 219 13.12 11.32 3.12
CA LEU A 219 12.16 12.17 3.84
C LEU A 219 11.93 11.67 5.28
N CYS A 220 12.09 10.38 5.51
CA CYS A 220 11.97 9.77 6.83
C CYS A 220 13.11 8.76 7.03
N ARG A 221 13.79 8.83 8.18
CA ARG A 221 14.81 7.84 8.55
C ARG A 221 14.15 6.67 9.26
N SER A 222 13.89 5.61 8.54
CA SER A 222 13.34 4.36 9.09
C SER A 222 14.43 3.29 9.22
N SER A 223 14.31 2.42 10.21
CA SER A 223 15.22 1.27 10.29
C SER A 223 14.92 0.27 9.17
N PRO A 224 15.92 -0.47 8.64
CA PRO A 224 15.69 -1.50 7.61
C PRO A 224 14.67 -2.56 8.04
N ALA A 225 14.57 -2.83 9.35
CA ALA A 225 13.57 -3.73 9.89
C ALA A 225 12.13 -3.21 9.71
N ILE A 226 11.88 -1.91 9.93
CA ILE A 226 10.56 -1.29 9.74
C ILE A 226 10.17 -1.35 8.26
N VAL A 227 11.08 -0.99 7.37
CA VAL A 227 10.85 -1.05 5.91
C VAL A 227 10.58 -2.48 5.45
N GLY A 228 11.36 -3.44 5.94
CA GLY A 228 11.18 -4.88 5.68
C GLY A 228 9.81 -5.37 6.16
N PHE A 229 9.42 -5.03 7.39
CA PHE A 229 8.13 -5.40 7.96
C PHE A 229 6.96 -4.79 7.18
N CYS A 230 6.98 -3.48 6.93
CA CYS A 230 5.92 -2.79 6.19
C CYS A 230 5.80 -3.33 4.76
N GLY A 231 6.92 -3.56 4.06
CA GLY A 231 6.92 -4.12 2.72
C GLY A 231 6.42 -5.57 2.66
N LEU A 232 6.74 -6.39 3.68
CA LEU A 232 6.23 -7.75 3.80
C LEU A 232 4.72 -7.75 4.10
N ALA A 233 4.28 -6.97 5.09
CA ALA A 233 2.87 -6.84 5.46
C ALA A 233 2.01 -6.40 4.27
N SER A 234 2.40 -5.33 3.57
CA SER A 234 1.72 -4.86 2.36
C SER A 234 1.66 -5.92 1.26
N SER A 235 2.74 -6.70 1.09
CA SER A 235 2.78 -7.78 0.09
C SER A 235 1.82 -8.91 0.45
N LEU A 236 1.76 -9.31 1.72
CA LEU A 236 0.82 -10.34 2.21
C LEU A 236 -0.63 -9.87 2.05
N LEU A 237 -0.94 -8.63 2.42
CA LEU A 237 -2.28 -8.05 2.20
C LEU A 237 -2.66 -8.06 0.71
N SER A 238 -1.72 -7.73 -0.17
CA SER A 238 -1.94 -7.79 -1.62
C SER A 238 -2.16 -9.21 -2.13
N ILE A 239 -1.48 -10.22 -1.58
CA ILE A 239 -1.68 -11.64 -1.91
C ILE A 239 -3.07 -12.09 -1.48
N ILE A 240 -3.50 -11.72 -0.26
CA ILE A 240 -4.84 -12.03 0.26
C ILE A 240 -5.92 -11.45 -0.66
N THR A 241 -5.78 -10.20 -1.11
CA THR A 241 -6.76 -9.57 -2.02
C THR A 241 -6.78 -10.17 -3.42
N ILE A 242 -5.69 -10.82 -3.87
CA ILE A 242 -5.66 -11.55 -5.14
C ILE A 242 -6.32 -12.94 -4.98
N LEU A 243 -6.08 -13.63 -3.86
CA LEU A 243 -6.68 -14.93 -3.55
C LEU A 243 -8.19 -14.82 -3.30
N HIS A 244 -8.61 -13.70 -2.70
CA HIS A 244 -10.00 -13.42 -2.36
C HIS A 244 -10.51 -12.15 -3.07
N PRO A 245 -10.95 -12.25 -4.34
CA PRO A 245 -11.34 -11.08 -5.15
C PRO A 245 -12.50 -10.25 -4.57
N TRP A 246 -13.31 -10.83 -3.68
CA TRP A 246 -14.37 -10.13 -2.96
C TRP A 246 -13.85 -9.11 -1.92
N LEU A 247 -12.56 -9.26 -1.49
CA LEU A 247 -11.86 -8.30 -0.63
C LEU A 247 -11.22 -7.15 -1.42
N LYS A 248 -11.32 -7.16 -2.74
CA LYS A 248 -10.82 -6.07 -3.57
C LYS A 248 -11.82 -4.92 -3.57
N LEU A 249 -11.33 -3.74 -3.21
CA LEU A 249 -12.13 -2.52 -3.30
C LEU A 249 -12.55 -2.30 -4.76
N LYS A 250 -13.86 -2.21 -5.00
CA LYS A 250 -14.42 -1.87 -6.31
C LYS A 250 -14.67 -0.37 -6.34
N PRO A 251 -14.28 0.32 -7.41
CA PRO A 251 -14.53 1.75 -7.57
C PRO A 251 -16.02 2.04 -7.74
#